data_2d33516062ae932be556a3add1f73e5c
#
_entry.id   2d33516062ae932be556a3add1f73e5c
#
_cell.length_a   1.000
_cell.length_b   1.000
_cell.length_c   1.000
_cell.angle_alpha   90.00
_cell.angle_beta   90.00
_cell.angle_gamma   90.00
#
_symmetry.space_group_name_H-M   'P 1'
#
loop_
_entity.id
_entity.type
_entity.pdbx_description
1 polymer ?
#
loop_
_entity_poly.entity_id
_entity_poly.type
_entity_poly.pdbx_seq_one_letter_code
_entity_poly.pdbx_strand_id
1 'polypeptide(L)'
;MQRLRSWQLFAVCVLTWATTWHAVTYQIAPISPELGVGVRFGLAGLLVVAACLWRGIRLPSKLRDHAMLALQGIFLYGVSYICVYYAERYVPSGLVAVGYSASPLITGIGASLLFGIRVGRRFVAGGLLGIAGVALIFWPEFAKASSGSHVGLGATFTVASVLLSAVGSLAASRNLSRGVSFWPALGLGMLYGAIACLLIALVRGQSFALPTTATWWLTLAYLVLAGSILTFACFLTLQNRIGPGPTGSIGVMTPLLALLVSIAFENFVPSLLTLAGAMLAVVGNAMMLRRIAPATRAVPPPKSGVPTAASQRRAD
;
A
#
# COMPACT_ATOMS: atom_id res chain seq x y z
N MET A 1 -10.31 6.34 16.00
CA MET A 1 -10.61 5.28 15.02
C MET A 1 -11.46 4.14 15.57
N GLN A 2 -11.35 3.76 16.83
CA GLN A 2 -12.19 2.69 17.42
C GLN A 2 -13.71 2.96 17.34
N ARG A 3 -14.16 4.21 17.30
CA ARG A 3 -15.58 4.60 17.21
C ARG A 3 -16.16 4.58 15.78
N LEU A 4 -15.31 4.57 14.72
CA LEU A 4 -15.78 4.53 13.34
C LEU A 4 -16.27 3.14 12.97
N ARG A 5 -17.38 3.04 12.23
CA ARG A 5 -17.89 1.78 11.67
C ARG A 5 -16.98 1.29 10.55
N SER A 6 -16.94 -0.02 10.31
CA SER A 6 -16.05 -0.61 9.27
C SER A 6 -16.30 -0.03 7.87
N TRP A 7 -17.56 0.27 7.51
CA TRP A 7 -17.86 0.90 6.22
C TRP A 7 -17.30 2.33 6.10
N GLN A 8 -17.23 3.09 7.22
CA GLN A 8 -16.63 4.43 7.22
C GLN A 8 -15.13 4.37 7.00
N LEU A 9 -14.44 3.43 7.67
CA LEU A 9 -13.03 3.18 7.46
C LEU A 9 -12.76 2.77 6.01
N PHE A 10 -13.61 1.91 5.44
CA PHE A 10 -13.54 1.51 4.04
C PHE A 10 -13.70 2.70 3.10
N ALA A 11 -14.74 3.51 3.30
CA ALA A 11 -15.00 4.69 2.47
C ALA A 11 -13.84 5.69 2.53
N VAL A 12 -13.29 5.96 3.72
CA VAL A 12 -12.11 6.82 3.86
C VAL A 12 -10.93 6.28 3.05
N CYS A 13 -10.64 4.99 3.14
CA CYS A 13 -9.54 4.39 2.38
C CYS A 13 -9.75 4.55 0.86
N VAL A 14 -10.94 4.17 0.37
CA VAL A 14 -11.23 4.19 -1.07
C VAL A 14 -11.20 5.61 -1.63
N LEU A 15 -11.91 6.55 -1.01
CA LEU A 15 -11.99 7.94 -1.47
C LEU A 15 -10.63 8.63 -1.39
N THR A 16 -9.92 8.46 -0.28
CA THR A 16 -8.62 9.12 -0.12
C THR A 16 -7.60 8.54 -1.09
N TRP A 17 -7.43 7.21 -1.16
CA TRP A 17 -6.45 6.65 -2.09
C TRP A 17 -6.81 6.91 -3.55
N ALA A 18 -8.09 6.91 -3.93
CA ALA A 18 -8.49 7.25 -5.30
C ALA A 18 -8.04 8.66 -5.72
N THR A 19 -8.12 9.63 -4.80
CA THR A 19 -7.73 11.02 -5.08
C THR A 19 -6.25 11.30 -4.86
N THR A 20 -5.53 10.47 -4.08
CA THR A 20 -4.08 10.63 -3.89
C THR A 20 -3.29 10.41 -5.18
N TRP A 21 -3.74 9.56 -6.08
CA TRP A 21 -3.10 9.37 -7.38
C TRP A 21 -3.05 10.67 -8.17
N HIS A 22 -4.17 11.36 -8.28
CA HIS A 22 -4.21 12.67 -8.91
C HIS A 22 -3.40 13.73 -8.13
N ALA A 23 -3.44 13.73 -6.79
CA ALA A 23 -2.68 14.68 -6.00
C ALA A 23 -1.15 14.54 -6.19
N VAL A 24 -0.66 13.34 -6.50
CA VAL A 24 0.75 13.10 -6.80
C VAL A 24 1.19 13.82 -8.08
N THR A 25 0.32 14.01 -9.06
CA THR A 25 0.66 14.72 -10.31
C THR A 25 1.20 16.14 -10.06
N TYR A 26 0.71 16.81 -9.00
CA TYR A 26 1.21 18.13 -8.57
C TYR A 26 2.57 18.07 -7.87
N GLN A 27 3.02 16.89 -7.46
CA GLN A 27 4.29 16.70 -6.75
C GLN A 27 5.45 16.36 -7.68
N ILE A 28 5.17 15.76 -8.85
CA ILE A 28 6.21 15.15 -9.70
C ILE A 28 6.92 16.14 -10.63
N ALA A 29 6.29 17.27 -10.99
CA ALA A 29 6.86 18.20 -11.96
C ALA A 29 7.98 19.07 -11.37
N PRO A 30 7.85 19.67 -10.15
CA PRO A 30 8.80 20.67 -9.67
C PRO A 30 10.09 20.10 -9.07
N ILE A 31 10.08 18.84 -8.61
CA ILE A 31 11.21 18.22 -7.92
C ILE A 31 11.43 16.77 -8.36
N SER A 32 12.58 16.19 -7.97
CA SER A 32 12.83 14.76 -8.25
C SER A 32 11.85 13.88 -7.47
N PRO A 33 11.43 12.72 -8.02
CA PRO A 33 10.60 11.74 -7.32
C PRO A 33 11.19 11.32 -5.98
N GLU A 34 12.49 11.14 -5.91
CA GLU A 34 13.21 10.75 -4.70
C GLU A 34 13.02 11.77 -3.59
N LEU A 35 13.18 13.06 -3.91
CA LEU A 35 12.99 14.13 -2.94
C LEU A 35 11.51 14.26 -2.54
N GLY A 36 10.58 14.23 -3.49
CA GLY A 36 9.14 14.33 -3.22
C GLY A 36 8.64 13.22 -2.30
N VAL A 37 9.01 11.97 -2.58
CA VAL A 37 8.68 10.80 -1.76
C VAL A 37 9.36 10.89 -0.39
N GLY A 38 10.65 11.26 -0.36
CA GLY A 38 11.41 11.43 0.87
C GLY A 38 10.79 12.46 1.81
N VAL A 39 10.42 13.64 1.30
CA VAL A 39 9.75 14.69 2.09
C VAL A 39 8.38 14.24 2.57
N ARG A 40 7.55 13.64 1.68
CA ARG A 40 6.21 13.15 2.03
C ARG A 40 6.24 12.13 3.17
N PHE A 41 7.00 11.06 3.02
CA PHE A 41 7.03 9.99 4.03
C PHE A 41 7.91 10.35 5.23
N GLY A 42 8.88 11.25 5.07
CA GLY A 42 9.65 11.82 6.17
C GLY A 42 8.75 12.61 7.12
N LEU A 43 7.96 13.54 6.60
CA LEU A 43 6.99 14.29 7.40
C LEU A 43 5.94 13.39 8.04
N ALA A 44 5.38 12.44 7.27
CA ALA A 44 4.39 11.50 7.79
C ALA A 44 4.97 10.64 8.93
N GLY A 45 6.16 10.09 8.73
CA GLY A 45 6.86 9.28 9.72
C GLY A 45 7.21 10.05 10.98
N LEU A 46 7.73 11.27 10.84
CA LEU A 46 8.03 12.17 11.97
C LEU A 46 6.79 12.46 12.80
N LEU A 47 5.66 12.81 12.16
CA LEU A 47 4.41 13.09 12.86
C LEU A 47 3.90 11.86 13.62
N VAL A 48 3.95 10.66 13.01
CA VAL A 48 3.50 9.43 13.67
C VAL A 48 4.42 9.05 14.82
N VAL A 49 5.75 9.13 14.65
CA VAL A 49 6.71 8.82 15.73
C VAL A 49 6.59 9.83 16.86
N ALA A 50 6.50 11.12 16.56
CA ALA A 50 6.27 12.16 17.56
C ALA A 50 4.98 11.91 18.36
N ALA A 51 3.88 11.53 17.67
CA ALA A 51 2.64 11.14 18.34
C ALA A 51 2.78 9.88 19.21
N CYS A 52 3.59 8.91 18.79
CA CYS A 52 3.91 7.72 19.62
C CYS A 52 4.63 8.12 20.90
N LEU A 53 5.68 8.94 20.78
CA LEU A 53 6.48 9.40 21.93
C LEU A 53 5.62 10.23 22.89
N TRP A 54 4.84 11.16 22.37
CA TRP A 54 3.94 11.99 23.18
C TRP A 54 2.91 11.16 23.96
N ARG A 55 2.44 10.03 23.38
CA ARG A 55 1.49 9.11 24.03
C ARG A 55 2.18 8.04 24.88
N GLY A 56 3.47 8.08 25.07
CA GLY A 56 4.22 7.09 25.84
C GLY A 56 4.27 5.70 25.18
N ILE A 57 4.00 5.59 23.87
CA ILE A 57 4.07 4.31 23.16
C ILE A 57 5.55 3.96 22.95
N ARG A 58 5.97 2.82 23.49
CA ARG A 58 7.35 2.34 23.38
C ARG A 58 7.69 1.98 21.95
N LEU A 59 8.81 2.51 21.46
CA LEU A 59 9.39 2.13 20.18
C LEU A 59 10.13 0.79 20.31
N PRO A 60 10.24 0.00 19.23
CA PRO A 60 11.10 -1.20 19.22
C PRO A 60 12.52 -0.85 19.58
N SER A 61 13.18 -1.70 20.36
CA SER A 61 14.58 -1.50 20.79
C SER A 61 15.57 -2.49 20.16
N LYS A 62 15.07 -3.59 19.59
CA LYS A 62 15.91 -4.64 19.03
C LYS A 62 16.35 -4.29 17.61
N LEU A 63 17.66 -4.38 17.35
CA LEU A 63 18.23 -4.12 16.01
C LEU A 63 17.56 -4.95 14.90
N ARG A 64 17.17 -6.19 15.21
CA ARG A 64 16.46 -7.07 14.27
C ARG A 64 15.10 -6.48 13.85
N ASP A 65 14.37 -5.87 14.79
CA ASP A 65 13.08 -5.24 14.49
C ASP A 65 13.30 -4.00 13.62
N HIS A 66 14.31 -3.18 13.92
CA HIS A 66 14.68 -2.05 13.09
C HIS A 66 15.09 -2.45 11.67
N ALA A 67 15.89 -3.52 11.51
CA ALA A 67 16.25 -4.04 10.18
C ALA A 67 15.03 -4.45 9.37
N MET A 68 14.05 -5.10 10.00
CA MET A 68 12.82 -5.52 9.34
C MET A 68 11.84 -4.36 9.08
N LEU A 69 11.85 -3.33 9.93
CA LEU A 69 11.11 -2.09 9.70
C LEU A 69 11.76 -1.27 8.58
N ALA A 70 13.08 -1.30 8.46
CA ALA A 70 13.79 -0.68 7.34
C ALA A 70 13.45 -1.40 6.03
N LEU A 71 13.45 -2.74 6.00
CA LEU A 71 13.01 -3.51 4.84
C LEU A 71 11.57 -3.14 4.43
N GLN A 72 10.64 -3.13 5.40
CA GLN A 72 9.27 -2.66 5.17
C GLN A 72 9.24 -1.26 4.59
N GLY A 73 9.97 -0.32 5.20
CA GLY A 73 9.96 1.09 4.84
C GLY A 73 10.54 1.36 3.46
N ILE A 74 11.72 0.85 3.19
CA ILE A 74 12.43 1.02 1.92
C ILE A 74 11.57 0.52 0.75
N PHE A 75 10.95 -0.65 0.89
CA PHE A 75 10.19 -1.26 -0.18
C PHE A 75 8.74 -0.77 -0.26
N LEU A 76 8.04 -0.52 0.88
CA LEU A 76 6.64 -0.11 0.88
C LEU A 76 6.44 1.40 0.70
N TYR A 77 7.27 2.21 1.33
CA TYR A 77 7.11 3.67 1.38
C TYR A 77 8.21 4.42 0.60
N GLY A 78 9.34 3.77 0.32
CA GLY A 78 10.46 4.37 -0.39
C GLY A 78 10.45 4.07 -1.88
N VAL A 79 11.19 3.05 -2.29
CA VAL A 79 11.50 2.77 -3.69
C VAL A 79 10.25 2.48 -4.53
N SER A 80 9.24 1.80 -3.96
CA SER A 80 7.97 1.59 -4.69
C SER A 80 7.30 2.91 -5.05
N TYR A 81 7.27 3.89 -4.14
CA TYR A 81 6.68 5.21 -4.41
C TYR A 81 7.54 6.06 -5.36
N ILE A 82 8.88 5.93 -5.33
CA ILE A 82 9.73 6.52 -6.36
C ILE A 82 9.30 6.00 -7.74
N CYS A 83 9.06 4.69 -7.88
CA CYS A 83 8.57 4.10 -9.11
C CYS A 83 7.17 4.63 -9.49
N VAL A 84 6.24 4.81 -8.52
CA VAL A 84 4.93 5.43 -8.79
C VAL A 84 5.09 6.83 -9.35
N TYR A 85 5.91 7.67 -8.71
CA TYR A 85 6.13 9.05 -9.15
C TYR A 85 6.77 9.10 -10.55
N TYR A 86 7.69 8.18 -10.86
CA TYR A 86 8.21 8.04 -12.22
C TYR A 86 7.15 7.54 -13.21
N ALA A 87 6.31 6.56 -12.82
CA ALA A 87 5.25 6.06 -13.69
C ALA A 87 4.29 7.19 -14.11
N GLU A 88 3.85 8.01 -13.15
CA GLU A 88 2.91 9.11 -13.40
C GLU A 88 3.50 10.26 -14.21
N ARG A 89 4.82 10.30 -14.43
CA ARG A 89 5.44 11.22 -15.42
C ARG A 89 5.18 10.82 -16.87
N TYR A 90 4.87 9.55 -17.09
CA TYR A 90 4.78 8.97 -18.43
C TYR A 90 3.38 8.51 -18.82
N VAL A 91 2.54 8.21 -17.83
CA VAL A 91 1.15 7.74 -18.03
C VAL A 91 0.21 8.39 -17.03
N PRO A 92 -1.08 8.55 -17.37
CA PRO A 92 -2.09 9.08 -16.46
C PRO A 92 -2.16 8.31 -15.13
N SER A 93 -2.40 9.04 -14.04
CA SER A 93 -2.38 8.49 -12.68
C SER A 93 -3.37 7.35 -12.48
N GLY A 94 -4.54 7.42 -13.12
CA GLY A 94 -5.55 6.36 -13.10
C GLY A 94 -5.07 5.03 -13.68
N LEU A 95 -4.18 5.04 -14.70
CA LEU A 95 -3.61 3.82 -15.28
C LEU A 95 -2.64 3.16 -14.29
N VAL A 96 -1.81 3.95 -13.61
CA VAL A 96 -0.92 3.45 -12.54
C VAL A 96 -1.75 2.83 -11.41
N ALA A 97 -2.82 3.51 -10.99
CA ALA A 97 -3.74 3.01 -9.97
C ALA A 97 -4.36 1.66 -10.35
N VAL A 98 -4.79 1.50 -11.61
CA VAL A 98 -5.33 0.21 -12.09
C VAL A 98 -4.24 -0.86 -12.16
N GLY A 99 -3.00 -0.50 -12.47
CA GLY A 99 -1.84 -1.41 -12.40
C GLY A 99 -1.71 -2.09 -11.04
N TYR A 100 -2.00 -1.35 -9.96
CA TYR A 100 -2.02 -1.88 -8.59
C TYR A 100 -3.10 -2.95 -8.33
N SER A 101 -4.06 -3.14 -9.22
CA SER A 101 -5.02 -4.26 -9.15
C SER A 101 -4.35 -5.64 -9.18
N ALA A 102 -3.11 -5.75 -9.67
CA ALA A 102 -2.31 -6.98 -9.63
C ALA A 102 -1.68 -7.25 -8.24
N SER A 103 -1.59 -6.22 -7.38
CA SER A 103 -0.93 -6.30 -6.06
C SER A 103 -1.46 -7.41 -5.15
N PRO A 104 -2.79 -7.68 -5.03
CA PRO A 104 -3.30 -8.75 -4.19
C PRO A 104 -2.81 -10.15 -4.62
N LEU A 105 -2.69 -10.42 -5.92
CA LEU A 105 -2.17 -11.69 -6.43
C LEU A 105 -0.70 -11.88 -6.03
N ILE A 106 0.12 -10.87 -6.27
CA ILE A 106 1.56 -10.92 -5.99
C ILE A 106 1.80 -11.07 -4.48
N THR A 107 1.09 -10.28 -3.67
CA THR A 107 1.18 -10.36 -2.21
C THR A 107 0.64 -11.69 -1.69
N GLY A 108 -0.45 -12.22 -2.27
CA GLY A 108 -1.02 -13.52 -1.90
C GLY A 108 -0.09 -14.69 -2.22
N ILE A 109 0.54 -14.70 -3.39
CA ILE A 109 1.56 -15.70 -3.76
C ILE A 109 2.76 -15.57 -2.80
N GLY A 110 3.26 -14.35 -2.57
CA GLY A 110 4.34 -14.11 -1.62
C GLY A 110 4.00 -14.60 -0.20
N ALA A 111 2.77 -14.36 0.26
CA ALA A 111 2.30 -14.85 1.56
C ALA A 111 2.20 -16.40 1.60
N SER A 112 1.82 -17.02 0.48
CA SER A 112 1.83 -18.48 0.36
C SER A 112 3.23 -19.07 0.49
N LEU A 113 4.20 -18.46 -0.18
CA LEU A 113 5.59 -18.93 -0.18
C LEU A 113 6.29 -18.69 1.17
N LEU A 114 6.05 -17.52 1.80
CA LEU A 114 6.76 -17.12 3.02
C LEU A 114 6.07 -17.60 4.31
N PHE A 115 4.75 -17.72 4.32
CA PHE A 115 3.96 -18.04 5.52
C PHE A 115 3.16 -19.32 5.39
N GLY A 116 3.27 -20.05 4.27
CA GLY A 116 2.54 -21.30 4.05
C GLY A 116 1.02 -21.13 3.89
N ILE A 117 0.54 -19.93 3.60
CA ILE A 117 -0.88 -19.65 3.41
C ILE A 117 -1.33 -20.22 2.07
N ARG A 118 -2.26 -21.19 2.09
CA ARG A 118 -2.74 -21.82 0.86
C ARG A 118 -3.59 -20.84 0.04
N VAL A 119 -3.21 -20.58 -1.20
CA VAL A 119 -4.00 -19.83 -2.17
C VAL A 119 -4.87 -20.77 -3.00
N GLY A 120 -6.17 -20.50 -3.05
CA GLY A 120 -7.11 -21.31 -3.81
C GLY A 120 -7.04 -21.04 -5.32
N ARG A 121 -7.49 -22.01 -6.15
CA ARG A 121 -7.54 -21.85 -7.62
C ARG A 121 -8.31 -20.59 -8.06
N ARG A 122 -9.39 -20.23 -7.38
CA ARG A 122 -10.18 -19.01 -7.64
C ARG A 122 -9.37 -17.73 -7.45
N PHE A 123 -8.54 -17.70 -6.41
CA PHE A 123 -7.66 -16.56 -6.14
C PHE A 123 -6.65 -16.38 -7.28
N VAL A 124 -6.03 -17.47 -7.73
CA VAL A 124 -5.08 -17.44 -8.84
C VAL A 124 -5.78 -17.02 -10.14
N ALA A 125 -6.92 -17.64 -10.47
CA ALA A 125 -7.70 -17.29 -11.66
C ALA A 125 -8.14 -15.81 -11.65
N GLY A 126 -8.63 -15.31 -10.51
CA GLY A 126 -8.98 -13.89 -10.36
C GLY A 126 -7.78 -12.97 -10.52
N GLY A 127 -6.64 -13.35 -9.99
CA GLY A 127 -5.40 -12.56 -10.15
C GLY A 127 -4.87 -12.54 -11.59
N LEU A 128 -4.92 -13.65 -12.30
CA LEU A 128 -4.56 -13.71 -13.72
C LEU A 128 -5.51 -12.86 -14.56
N LEU A 129 -6.80 -12.90 -14.26
CA LEU A 129 -7.81 -12.03 -14.90
C LEU A 129 -7.49 -10.55 -14.64
N GLY A 130 -7.08 -10.20 -13.41
CA GLY A 130 -6.64 -8.85 -13.05
C GLY A 130 -5.43 -8.41 -13.87
N ILE A 131 -4.41 -9.27 -14.01
CA ILE A 131 -3.22 -8.99 -14.83
C ILE A 131 -3.59 -8.81 -16.31
N ALA A 132 -4.45 -9.67 -16.86
CA ALA A 132 -4.95 -9.54 -18.23
C ALA A 132 -5.69 -8.21 -18.42
N GLY A 133 -6.49 -7.79 -17.43
CA GLY A 133 -7.14 -6.49 -17.41
C GLY A 133 -6.15 -5.33 -17.46
N VAL A 134 -5.10 -5.38 -16.64
CA VAL A 134 -4.03 -4.37 -16.66
C VAL A 134 -3.33 -4.33 -18.04
N ALA A 135 -3.01 -5.46 -18.63
CA ALA A 135 -2.41 -5.54 -19.96
C ALA A 135 -3.32 -4.90 -21.02
N LEU A 136 -4.64 -5.15 -20.97
CA LEU A 136 -5.61 -4.54 -21.88
C LEU A 136 -5.68 -3.01 -21.73
N ILE A 137 -5.58 -2.50 -20.51
CA ILE A 137 -5.62 -1.06 -20.23
C ILE A 137 -4.44 -0.33 -20.85
N PHE A 138 -3.25 -0.89 -20.74
CA PHE A 138 -2.05 -0.30 -21.30
C PHE A 138 -1.92 -0.51 -22.81
N TRP A 139 -2.62 -1.48 -23.39
CA TRP A 139 -2.52 -1.81 -24.81
C TRP A 139 -2.77 -0.62 -25.76
N PRO A 140 -3.85 0.20 -25.59
CA PRO A 140 -4.07 1.35 -26.47
C PRO A 140 -2.98 2.42 -26.36
N GLU A 141 -2.40 2.59 -25.18
CA GLU A 141 -1.32 3.54 -24.97
C GLU A 141 -0.03 3.06 -25.67
N PHE A 142 0.26 1.76 -25.62
CA PHE A 142 1.34 1.16 -26.40
C PHE A 142 1.09 1.26 -27.92
N ALA A 143 -0.15 1.03 -28.36
CA ALA A 143 -0.50 1.08 -29.77
C ALA A 143 -0.43 2.51 -30.36
N LYS A 144 -0.73 3.54 -29.55
CA LYS A 144 -0.58 4.95 -29.91
C LYS A 144 0.87 5.45 -29.81
N ALA A 145 1.74 4.68 -29.15
CA ALA A 145 3.11 5.06 -28.92
C ALA A 145 3.88 5.16 -30.24
N SER A 146 4.09 6.39 -30.71
CA SER A 146 5.06 6.68 -31.77
C SER A 146 6.49 6.41 -31.25
N SER A 147 7.44 6.21 -32.17
CA SER A 147 8.87 6.12 -31.85
C SER A 147 9.30 7.35 -31.04
N GLY A 148 9.50 7.18 -29.73
CA GLY A 148 9.81 8.27 -28.79
C GLY A 148 8.86 8.42 -27.61
N SER A 149 7.72 7.69 -27.56
CA SER A 149 6.83 7.69 -26.40
C SER A 149 7.43 6.86 -25.26
N HIS A 150 7.32 7.39 -24.03
CA HIS A 150 7.85 6.73 -22.85
C HIS A 150 6.81 5.87 -22.10
N VAL A 151 5.70 5.47 -22.77
CA VAL A 151 4.64 4.63 -22.18
C VAL A 151 5.19 3.32 -21.62
N GLY A 152 6.14 2.70 -22.34
CA GLY A 152 6.83 1.51 -21.87
C GLY A 152 7.56 1.71 -20.53
N LEU A 153 8.16 2.88 -20.34
CA LEU A 153 8.78 3.24 -19.05
C LEU A 153 7.72 3.40 -17.96
N GLY A 154 6.59 4.06 -18.25
CA GLY A 154 5.47 4.18 -17.31
C GLY A 154 4.95 2.83 -16.86
N ALA A 155 4.73 1.90 -17.79
CA ALA A 155 4.30 0.53 -17.49
C ALA A 155 5.37 -0.23 -16.66
N THR A 156 6.65 -0.12 -17.03
CA THR A 156 7.76 -0.76 -16.30
C THR A 156 7.83 -0.26 -14.86
N PHE A 157 7.78 1.06 -14.66
CA PHE A 157 7.76 1.63 -13.32
C PHE A 157 6.52 1.22 -12.53
N THR A 158 5.34 1.11 -13.16
CA THR A 158 4.12 0.60 -12.53
C THR A 158 4.31 -0.84 -12.04
N VAL A 159 4.81 -1.73 -12.89
CA VAL A 159 5.09 -3.13 -12.53
C VAL A 159 6.12 -3.20 -11.39
N ALA A 160 7.23 -2.46 -11.51
CA ALA A 160 8.26 -2.40 -10.48
C ALA A 160 7.68 -1.92 -9.14
N SER A 161 6.85 -0.86 -9.15
CA SER A 161 6.24 -0.34 -7.93
C SER A 161 5.35 -1.37 -7.24
N VAL A 162 4.55 -2.12 -8.00
CA VAL A 162 3.67 -3.18 -7.47
C VAL A 162 4.47 -4.32 -6.85
N LEU A 163 5.54 -4.78 -7.51
CA LEU A 163 6.40 -5.84 -7.00
C LEU A 163 7.11 -5.42 -5.71
N LEU A 164 7.70 -4.22 -5.71
CA LEU A 164 8.40 -3.68 -4.54
C LEU A 164 7.45 -3.46 -3.36
N SER A 165 6.26 -2.89 -3.61
CA SER A 165 5.26 -2.69 -2.57
C SER A 165 4.76 -4.01 -1.97
N ALA A 166 4.68 -5.08 -2.77
CA ALA A 166 4.34 -6.43 -2.29
C ALA A 166 5.40 -6.96 -1.31
N VAL A 167 6.69 -6.79 -1.61
CA VAL A 167 7.79 -7.16 -0.70
C VAL A 167 7.66 -6.39 0.63
N GLY A 168 7.46 -5.08 0.57
CA GLY A 168 7.29 -4.24 1.76
C GLY A 168 6.04 -4.60 2.57
N SER A 169 4.92 -4.92 1.90
CA SER A 169 3.68 -5.36 2.55
C SER A 169 3.85 -6.71 3.26
N LEU A 170 4.59 -7.64 2.68
CA LEU A 170 4.93 -8.92 3.32
C LEU A 170 5.81 -8.71 4.55
N ALA A 171 6.80 -7.81 4.47
CA ALA A 171 7.61 -7.41 5.61
C ALA A 171 6.76 -6.78 6.72
N ALA A 172 5.80 -5.90 6.38
CA ALA A 172 4.86 -5.31 7.33
C ALA A 172 4.00 -6.37 8.03
N SER A 173 3.44 -7.32 7.27
CA SER A 173 2.66 -8.43 7.82
C SER A 173 3.48 -9.28 8.79
N ARG A 174 4.75 -9.56 8.46
CA ARG A 174 5.67 -10.27 9.33
C ARG A 174 5.98 -9.48 10.61
N ASN A 175 6.22 -8.18 10.52
CA ASN A 175 6.51 -7.35 11.68
C ASN A 175 5.35 -7.35 12.67
N LEU A 176 4.13 -7.16 12.19
CA LEU A 176 2.92 -7.20 13.02
C LEU A 176 2.69 -8.60 13.62
N SER A 177 2.89 -9.68 12.86
CA SER A 177 2.76 -11.05 13.38
C SER A 177 3.79 -11.41 14.45
N ARG A 178 4.94 -10.72 14.46
CA ARG A 178 5.98 -10.85 15.49
C ARG A 178 5.78 -9.96 16.70
N GLY A 179 4.65 -9.23 16.77
CA GLY A 179 4.28 -8.41 17.91
C GLY A 179 4.83 -7.00 17.90
N VAL A 180 5.40 -6.54 16.79
CA VAL A 180 5.77 -5.12 16.66
C VAL A 180 4.50 -4.28 16.68
N SER A 181 4.44 -3.29 17.56
CA SER A 181 3.29 -2.41 17.70
C SER A 181 3.03 -1.64 16.40
N PHE A 182 1.75 -1.52 16.05
CA PHE A 182 1.30 -0.97 14.79
C PHE A 182 1.79 0.46 14.49
N TRP A 183 1.57 1.41 15.42
CA TRP A 183 1.95 2.80 15.20
C TRP A 183 3.45 3.02 15.07
N PRO A 184 4.30 2.44 15.95
CA PRO A 184 5.73 2.43 15.74
C PRO A 184 6.17 1.82 14.41
N ALA A 185 5.56 0.70 14.00
CA ALA A 185 5.90 0.07 12.71
C ALA A 185 5.54 0.96 11.51
N LEU A 186 4.41 1.67 11.57
CA LEU A 186 4.00 2.63 10.55
C LEU A 186 4.97 3.80 10.47
N GLY A 187 5.21 4.49 11.60
CA GLY A 187 6.02 5.70 11.64
C GLY A 187 7.49 5.45 11.31
N LEU A 188 8.11 4.44 11.95
CA LEU A 188 9.50 4.08 11.68
C LEU A 188 9.68 3.54 10.26
N GLY A 189 8.74 2.74 9.75
CA GLY A 189 8.76 2.28 8.37
C GLY A 189 8.77 3.45 7.38
N MET A 190 7.90 4.45 7.59
CA MET A 190 7.88 5.67 6.76
C MET A 190 9.20 6.44 6.84
N LEU A 191 9.79 6.57 8.04
CA LEU A 191 11.08 7.24 8.20
C LEU A 191 12.22 6.51 7.49
N TYR A 192 12.31 5.19 7.61
CA TYR A 192 13.33 4.41 6.89
C TYR A 192 13.16 4.50 5.38
N GLY A 193 11.93 4.47 4.88
CA GLY A 193 11.64 4.71 3.47
C GLY A 193 12.06 6.08 3.01
N ALA A 194 11.76 7.12 3.79
CA ALA A 194 12.16 8.50 3.52
C ALA A 194 13.68 8.68 3.51
N ILE A 195 14.38 8.12 4.51
CA ILE A 195 15.84 8.17 4.57
C ILE A 195 16.45 7.54 3.32
N ALA A 196 15.96 6.37 2.91
CA ALA A 196 16.43 5.71 1.69
C ALA A 196 16.22 6.58 0.45
N CYS A 197 15.04 7.22 0.31
CA CYS A 197 14.75 8.12 -0.81
C CYS A 197 15.68 9.33 -0.83
N LEU A 198 15.90 9.97 0.33
CA LEU A 198 16.76 11.14 0.44
C LEU A 198 18.23 10.77 0.16
N LEU A 199 18.69 9.60 0.61
CA LEU A 199 20.02 9.08 0.27
C LEU A 199 20.16 8.81 -1.23
N ILE A 200 19.14 8.23 -1.88
CA ILE A 200 19.14 8.05 -3.34
C ILE A 200 19.20 9.41 -4.04
N ALA A 201 18.41 10.40 -3.59
CA ALA A 201 18.45 11.75 -4.15
C ALA A 201 19.85 12.38 -4.02
N LEU A 202 20.48 12.23 -2.86
CA LEU A 202 21.83 12.73 -2.59
C LEU A 202 22.87 12.08 -3.52
N VAL A 203 22.88 10.75 -3.59
CA VAL A 203 23.84 9.99 -4.44
C VAL A 203 23.65 10.32 -5.91
N ARG A 204 22.41 10.59 -6.35
CA ARG A 204 22.10 11.01 -7.73
C ARG A 204 22.36 12.49 -7.99
N GLY A 205 22.88 13.25 -7.03
CA GLY A 205 23.14 14.69 -7.17
C GLY A 205 21.88 15.52 -7.42
N GLN A 206 20.70 15.09 -6.91
CA GLN A 206 19.47 15.81 -7.10
C GLN A 206 19.45 17.10 -6.27
N SER A 207 18.84 18.15 -6.82
CA SER A 207 18.64 19.40 -6.07
C SER A 207 17.67 19.20 -4.91
N PHE A 208 18.01 19.73 -3.74
CA PHE A 208 17.16 19.74 -2.54
C PHE A 208 16.33 21.02 -2.40
N ALA A 209 16.26 21.84 -3.45
CA ALA A 209 15.41 23.02 -3.48
C ALA A 209 13.93 22.59 -3.48
N LEU A 210 13.18 23.10 -2.51
CA LEU A 210 11.74 22.84 -2.42
C LEU A 210 10.97 23.92 -3.19
N PRO A 211 9.83 23.56 -3.84
CA PRO A 211 9.00 24.52 -4.55
C PRO A 211 8.40 25.57 -3.59
N THR A 212 8.16 26.75 -4.15
CA THR A 212 7.55 27.88 -3.42
C THR A 212 6.04 27.99 -3.63
N THR A 213 5.47 27.19 -4.54
CA THR A 213 4.06 27.26 -4.92
C THR A 213 3.14 26.70 -3.83
N ALA A 214 2.09 27.42 -3.50
CA ALA A 214 1.11 27.00 -2.48
C ALA A 214 0.45 25.67 -2.84
N THR A 215 0.17 25.41 -4.12
CA THR A 215 -0.44 24.16 -4.60
C THR A 215 0.42 22.95 -4.23
N TRP A 216 1.74 23.05 -4.38
CA TRP A 216 2.65 21.96 -4.01
C TRP A 216 2.59 21.65 -2.52
N TRP A 217 2.59 22.68 -1.66
CA TRP A 217 2.53 22.50 -0.20
C TRP A 217 1.18 22.00 0.28
N LEU A 218 0.07 22.46 -0.31
CA LEU A 218 -1.26 21.97 0.01
C LEU A 218 -1.46 20.51 -0.37
N THR A 219 -1.01 20.13 -1.58
CA THR A 219 -1.07 18.72 -2.00
C THR A 219 -0.13 17.86 -1.18
N LEU A 220 1.06 18.33 -0.80
CA LEU A 220 1.94 17.63 0.12
C LEU A 220 1.27 17.41 1.49
N ALA A 221 0.66 18.44 2.07
CA ALA A 221 -0.05 18.31 3.35
C ALA A 221 -1.19 17.28 3.26
N TYR A 222 -1.97 17.32 2.16
CA TYR A 222 -2.99 16.32 1.89
C TYR A 222 -2.42 14.90 1.78
N LEU A 223 -1.34 14.71 1.02
CA LEU A 223 -0.69 13.41 0.85
C LEU A 223 -0.08 12.89 2.16
N VAL A 224 0.48 13.77 2.99
CA VAL A 224 1.03 13.42 4.32
C VAL A 224 -0.08 13.00 5.28
N LEU A 225 -1.06 13.88 5.49
CA LEU A 225 -2.07 13.71 6.54
C LEU A 225 -3.15 12.70 6.14
N ALA A 226 -3.77 12.92 4.98
CA ALA A 226 -4.85 12.06 4.50
C ALA A 226 -4.30 10.81 3.81
N GLY A 227 -3.48 10.99 2.78
CA GLY A 227 -2.99 9.89 1.93
C GLY A 227 -2.05 8.91 2.62
N SER A 228 -1.26 9.38 3.59
CA SER A 228 -0.30 8.51 4.29
C SER A 228 -0.77 8.15 5.69
N ILE A 229 -0.95 9.10 6.60
CA ILE A 229 -1.25 8.79 8.02
C ILE A 229 -2.67 8.25 8.19
N LEU A 230 -3.68 9.03 7.78
CA LEU A 230 -5.08 8.67 7.99
C LEU A 230 -5.46 7.37 7.28
N THR A 231 -5.13 7.28 5.98
CA THR A 231 -5.57 6.15 5.17
C THR A 231 -4.92 4.85 5.59
N PHE A 232 -3.59 4.83 5.84
CA PHE A 232 -2.94 3.61 6.35
C PHE A 232 -3.46 3.24 7.75
N ALA A 233 -3.76 4.21 8.60
CA ALA A 233 -4.36 3.93 9.90
C ALA A 233 -5.77 3.34 9.78
N CYS A 234 -6.61 3.86 8.88
CA CYS A 234 -7.94 3.29 8.58
C CYS A 234 -7.83 1.89 7.99
N PHE A 235 -6.97 1.71 6.99
CA PHE A 235 -6.73 0.44 6.30
C PHE A 235 -6.35 -0.67 7.27
N LEU A 236 -5.37 -0.44 8.13
CA LEU A 236 -4.87 -1.45 9.05
C LEU A 236 -5.83 -1.68 10.24
N THR A 237 -6.57 -0.65 10.66
CA THR A 237 -7.66 -0.84 11.62
C THR A 237 -8.77 -1.70 11.02
N LEU A 238 -9.12 -1.46 9.76
CA LEU A 238 -10.11 -2.25 9.04
C LEU A 238 -9.64 -3.71 8.86
N GLN A 239 -8.40 -3.88 8.44
CA GLN A 239 -7.78 -5.21 8.27
C GLN A 239 -7.78 -6.03 9.56
N ASN A 240 -7.54 -5.38 10.70
CA ASN A 240 -7.61 -6.05 12.00
C ASN A 240 -9.05 -6.42 12.41
N ARG A 241 -10.07 -5.67 11.94
CA ARG A 241 -11.49 -5.92 12.30
C ARG A 241 -12.15 -6.98 11.44
N ILE A 242 -11.99 -6.89 10.14
CA ILE A 242 -12.73 -7.73 9.17
C ILE A 242 -11.83 -8.72 8.41
N GLY A 243 -10.54 -8.70 8.72
CA GLY A 243 -9.54 -9.55 8.08
C GLY A 243 -9.03 -9.02 6.72
N PRO A 244 -7.95 -9.63 6.19
CA PRO A 244 -7.30 -9.17 4.96
C PRO A 244 -8.17 -9.36 3.71
N GLY A 245 -8.99 -10.41 3.66
CA GLY A 245 -9.84 -10.69 2.50
C GLY A 245 -10.86 -9.57 2.23
N PRO A 246 -11.82 -9.30 3.14
CA PRO A 246 -12.78 -8.22 2.95
C PRO A 246 -12.13 -6.85 2.81
N THR A 247 -11.00 -6.58 3.48
CA THR A 247 -10.25 -5.33 3.34
C THR A 247 -9.63 -5.20 1.95
N GLY A 248 -9.31 -6.30 1.30
CA GLY A 248 -8.80 -6.32 -0.08
C GLY A 248 -9.78 -5.74 -1.10
N SER A 249 -11.10 -5.60 -0.78
CA SER A 249 -12.07 -4.92 -1.64
C SER A 249 -11.76 -3.43 -1.88
N ILE A 250 -10.95 -2.80 -1.02
CA ILE A 250 -10.40 -1.46 -1.27
C ILE A 250 -9.59 -1.46 -2.57
N GLY A 251 -8.77 -2.50 -2.80
CA GLY A 251 -8.00 -2.65 -4.04
C GLY A 251 -8.84 -2.83 -5.30
N VAL A 252 -10.14 -3.14 -5.18
CA VAL A 252 -11.08 -3.18 -6.31
C VAL A 252 -11.70 -1.81 -6.58
N MET A 253 -12.13 -1.14 -5.51
CA MET A 253 -12.87 0.13 -5.64
C MET A 253 -11.96 1.33 -5.93
N THR A 254 -10.76 1.34 -5.34
CA THR A 254 -9.82 2.46 -5.49
C THR A 254 -9.41 2.72 -6.94
N PRO A 255 -8.99 1.72 -7.74
CA PRO A 255 -8.62 1.94 -9.13
C PRO A 255 -9.75 2.47 -10.01
N LEU A 256 -10.99 2.02 -9.75
CA LEU A 256 -12.16 2.51 -10.49
C LEU A 256 -12.38 4.00 -10.26
N LEU A 257 -12.36 4.42 -8.99
CA LEU A 257 -12.53 5.82 -8.66
C LEU A 257 -11.33 6.66 -9.11
N ALA A 258 -10.09 6.13 -9.04
CA ALA A 258 -8.90 6.80 -9.54
C ALA A 258 -8.99 7.03 -11.06
N LEU A 259 -9.49 6.05 -11.81
CA LEU A 259 -9.73 6.20 -13.24
C LEU A 259 -10.78 7.29 -13.55
N LEU A 260 -11.86 7.34 -12.77
CA LEU A 260 -12.86 8.42 -12.90
C LEU A 260 -12.27 9.79 -12.58
N VAL A 261 -11.42 9.90 -11.58
CA VAL A 261 -10.69 11.13 -11.24
C VAL A 261 -9.78 11.54 -12.40
N SER A 262 -9.05 10.60 -13.01
CA SER A 262 -8.17 10.87 -14.15
C SER A 262 -8.95 11.33 -15.40
N ILE A 263 -10.14 10.77 -15.64
CA ILE A 263 -11.04 11.22 -16.70
C ILE A 263 -11.50 12.67 -16.44
N ALA A 264 -11.86 12.98 -15.19
CA ALA A 264 -12.43 14.28 -14.84
C ALA A 264 -11.39 15.42 -14.76
N PHE A 265 -10.17 15.13 -14.32
CA PHE A 265 -9.16 16.15 -13.95
C PHE A 265 -7.87 16.09 -14.77
N GLU A 266 -7.57 14.97 -15.47
CA GLU A 266 -6.34 14.80 -16.27
C GLU A 266 -6.62 14.77 -17.77
N ASN A 267 -7.87 15.07 -18.20
CA ASN A 267 -8.32 14.98 -19.60
C ASN A 267 -8.06 13.60 -20.23
N PHE A 268 -8.03 12.55 -19.42
CA PHE A 268 -7.84 11.20 -19.91
C PHE A 268 -9.11 10.69 -20.60
N VAL A 269 -8.98 10.31 -21.88
CA VAL A 269 -10.08 9.74 -22.66
C VAL A 269 -9.88 8.22 -22.74
N PRO A 270 -10.66 7.42 -21.98
CA PRO A 270 -10.49 5.97 -21.99
C PRO A 270 -10.97 5.39 -23.33
N SER A 271 -10.17 4.49 -23.88
CA SER A 271 -10.61 3.67 -25.01
C SER A 271 -11.56 2.56 -24.56
N LEU A 272 -12.25 1.93 -25.49
CA LEU A 272 -13.08 0.76 -25.18
C LEU A 272 -12.27 -0.37 -24.55
N LEU A 273 -11.02 -0.57 -24.99
CA LEU A 273 -10.10 -1.54 -24.39
C LEU A 273 -9.70 -1.17 -22.96
N THR A 274 -9.50 0.13 -22.69
CA THR A 274 -9.23 0.61 -21.32
C THR A 274 -10.40 0.28 -20.38
N LEU A 275 -11.64 0.52 -20.82
CA LEU A 275 -12.84 0.21 -20.05
C LEU A 275 -13.02 -1.29 -19.85
N ALA A 276 -12.85 -2.09 -20.91
CA ALA A 276 -12.91 -3.55 -20.84
C ALA A 276 -11.85 -4.12 -19.89
N GLY A 277 -10.62 -3.60 -19.96
CA GLY A 277 -9.52 -3.98 -19.07
C GLY A 277 -9.79 -3.61 -17.61
N ALA A 278 -10.36 -2.43 -17.34
CA ALA A 278 -10.75 -2.01 -16.00
C ALA A 278 -11.83 -2.94 -15.42
N MET A 279 -12.85 -3.27 -16.21
CA MET A 279 -13.88 -4.24 -15.81
C MET A 279 -13.28 -5.61 -15.51
N LEU A 280 -12.37 -6.09 -16.36
CA LEU A 280 -11.70 -7.36 -16.17
C LEU A 280 -10.88 -7.39 -14.88
N ALA A 281 -10.14 -6.31 -14.59
CA ALA A 281 -9.38 -6.15 -13.35
C ALA A 281 -10.28 -6.17 -12.11
N VAL A 282 -11.45 -5.51 -12.18
CA VAL A 282 -12.46 -5.50 -11.11
C VAL A 282 -13.04 -6.89 -10.88
N VAL A 283 -13.44 -7.58 -11.93
CA VAL A 283 -13.97 -8.96 -11.84
C VAL A 283 -12.91 -9.89 -11.25
N GLY A 284 -11.67 -9.79 -11.71
CA GLY A 284 -10.53 -10.54 -11.17
C GLY A 284 -10.34 -10.32 -9.67
N ASN A 285 -10.30 -9.05 -9.24
CA ASN A 285 -10.19 -8.72 -7.81
C ASN A 285 -11.39 -9.22 -7.00
N ALA A 286 -12.62 -9.06 -7.52
CA ALA A 286 -13.84 -9.57 -6.87
C ALA A 286 -13.83 -11.10 -6.71
N MET A 287 -13.26 -11.82 -7.67
CA MET A 287 -13.06 -13.27 -7.57
C MET A 287 -12.06 -13.64 -6.48
N MET A 288 -10.97 -12.87 -6.32
CA MET A 288 -9.99 -13.09 -5.26
C MET A 288 -10.58 -12.89 -3.86
N LEU A 289 -11.52 -11.96 -3.70
CA LEU A 289 -12.16 -11.66 -2.42
C LEU A 289 -13.18 -12.72 -1.98
N ARG A 290 -13.85 -13.40 -2.91
CA ARG A 290 -14.86 -14.43 -2.61
C ARG A 290 -14.19 -15.70 -2.10
N ARG A 291 -14.13 -15.88 -0.77
CA ARG A 291 -13.58 -16.98 0.03
C ARG A 291 -12.07 -16.89 0.35
N ILE A 292 -11.73 -15.99 1.25
CA ILE A 292 -10.81 -16.36 2.32
C ILE A 292 -11.71 -16.77 3.48
N ALA A 293 -11.93 -18.09 3.66
CA ALA A 293 -12.55 -18.60 4.87
C ALA A 293 -11.74 -18.04 6.05
N PRO A 294 -12.38 -17.56 7.13
CA PRO A 294 -11.63 -17.17 8.30
C PRO A 294 -10.77 -18.37 8.69
N ALA A 295 -9.46 -18.15 8.76
CA ALA A 295 -8.59 -19.12 9.40
C ALA A 295 -9.14 -19.23 10.82
N THR A 296 -9.83 -20.32 11.08
CA THR A 296 -10.20 -20.72 12.44
C THR A 296 -8.86 -20.82 13.16
N ARG A 297 -8.48 -19.77 13.89
CA ARG A 297 -7.46 -19.90 14.93
C ARG A 297 -8.03 -20.94 15.87
N ALA A 298 -7.64 -22.19 15.67
CA ALA A 298 -7.65 -23.17 16.74
C ALA A 298 -6.72 -22.57 17.80
N VAL A 299 -7.32 -21.86 18.75
CA VAL A 299 -6.64 -21.56 20.01
C VAL A 299 -6.38 -22.95 20.58
N PRO A 300 -5.10 -23.37 20.71
CA PRO A 300 -4.84 -24.64 21.37
C PRO A 300 -5.49 -24.54 22.75
N PRO A 301 -6.20 -25.62 23.22
CA PRO A 301 -6.79 -25.60 24.52
C PRO A 301 -5.71 -25.30 25.55
N PRO A 302 -5.99 -24.52 26.60
CA PRO A 302 -5.02 -24.25 27.64
C PRO A 302 -4.53 -25.61 28.13
N LYS A 303 -3.21 -25.79 28.18
CA LYS A 303 -2.61 -26.99 28.75
C LYS A 303 -3.13 -27.10 30.17
N SER A 304 -4.06 -28.01 30.38
CA SER A 304 -4.57 -28.41 31.70
C SER A 304 -3.39 -29.07 32.44
N GLY A 305 -2.72 -28.30 33.25
CA GLY A 305 -1.52 -28.70 33.97
C GLY A 305 -1.19 -27.75 35.12
N VAL A 306 -2.21 -27.16 35.73
CA VAL A 306 -2.07 -26.55 37.06
C VAL A 306 -2.97 -27.37 38.00
N PRO A 307 -2.40 -28.12 38.96
CA PRO A 307 -3.23 -28.77 40.00
C PRO A 307 -3.90 -27.67 40.80
N THR A 308 -5.22 -27.67 40.77
CA THR A 308 -6.05 -26.81 41.67
C THR A 308 -5.74 -27.18 43.10
N ALA A 309 -5.44 -26.18 43.91
CA ALA A 309 -5.18 -26.26 45.37
C ALA A 309 -6.34 -26.82 46.23
N ALA A 310 -7.29 -27.52 45.61
CA ALA A 310 -8.43 -28.14 46.28
C ALA A 310 -8.23 -29.62 46.63
N SER A 311 -7.12 -30.27 46.25
CA SER A 311 -6.86 -31.70 46.58
C SER A 311 -5.95 -31.91 47.79
N GLN A 312 -5.50 -30.86 48.46
CA GLN A 312 -4.63 -30.98 49.65
C GLN A 312 -5.36 -30.87 51.02
N ARG A 313 -6.68 -30.87 51.03
CA ARG A 313 -7.45 -30.84 52.31
C ARG A 313 -8.23 -32.12 52.62
N ARG A 314 -7.77 -33.29 52.17
CA ARG A 314 -8.36 -34.58 52.50
C ARG A 314 -7.34 -35.67 52.87
N ALA A 315 -6.22 -35.28 53.46
CA ALA A 315 -5.28 -36.22 54.06
C ALA A 315 -4.64 -35.56 55.30
N ASP A 316 -5.47 -35.22 56.30
CA ASP A 316 -5.16 -35.06 57.70
C ASP A 316 -6.45 -35.35 58.50
#